data_dec03877c10c7932164af8265ead867b
#
_entry.id   dec03877c10c7932164af8265ead867b
#
_cell.length_a   1.000
_cell.length_b   1.000
_cell.length_c   1.000
_cell.angle_alpha   90.00
_cell.angle_beta   90.00
_cell.angle_gamma   90.00
#
_symmetry.space_group_name_H-M   'P 1'
#
loop_
_entity.id
_entity.type
_entity.pdbx_description
1 polymer ?
#
loop_
_entity_poly.entity_id
_entity_poly.type
_entity_poly.pdbx_seq_one_letter_code
_entity_poly.pdbx_strand_id
1 'polypeptide(L)'
;MNKLDKKVTFKIYAEKDSTDTRIKSFIKKYTALSDKISVKWIDPVLHPAALTKAGVDKNTIVISCKDTGKTKSVSFDDILVSDSYSYYTTGSSSASEFDGEGQFTSAINSVTSEQTEKMYYTTGHGEATFSDSVTKLFSKNNLTTDEVNLMMT
;
A
#
# COMPACT_ATOMS: atom_id res chain seq x y z
N MET A 1 8.62 8.35 14.94
CA MET A 1 8.88 8.45 13.48
C MET A 1 10.31 8.91 13.29
N ASN A 2 11.20 8.05 12.79
CA ASN A 2 12.54 8.48 12.43
C ASN A 2 12.42 9.56 11.35
N LYS A 3 13.28 10.58 11.44
CA LYS A 3 13.30 11.72 10.54
C LYS A 3 13.38 11.20 9.09
N LEU A 4 12.39 11.50 8.27
CA LEU A 4 12.39 11.12 6.86
C LEU A 4 13.47 11.93 6.13
N ASP A 5 14.52 11.29 5.64
CA ASP A 5 15.65 11.97 5.01
C ASP A 5 15.47 12.14 3.49
N LYS A 6 14.73 11.24 2.85
CA LYS A 6 14.51 11.21 1.40
C LYS A 6 13.18 11.84 1.02
N LYS A 7 13.13 12.46 -0.16
CA LYS A 7 11.89 13.05 -0.69
C LYS A 7 10.96 11.97 -1.23
N VAL A 8 9.71 12.00 -0.78
CA VAL A 8 8.67 11.06 -1.17
C VAL A 8 7.51 11.81 -1.80
N THR A 9 6.98 11.28 -2.89
CA THR A 9 5.83 11.85 -3.61
C THR A 9 4.65 10.90 -3.55
N PHE A 10 3.50 11.43 -3.12
CA PHE A 10 2.21 10.76 -3.12
C PHE A 10 1.40 11.23 -4.32
N LYS A 11 1.17 10.37 -5.30
CA LYS A 11 0.25 10.61 -6.41
C LYS A 11 -1.05 9.90 -6.14
N ILE A 12 -2.12 10.65 -5.98
CA ILE A 12 -3.44 10.11 -5.61
C ILE A 12 -4.31 10.12 -6.86
N TYR A 13 -4.61 8.93 -7.37
CA TYR A 13 -5.45 8.73 -8.54
C TYR A 13 -6.91 8.57 -8.12
N ALA A 14 -7.54 9.66 -7.76
CA ALA A 14 -8.93 9.73 -7.32
C ALA A 14 -9.50 11.12 -7.53
N GLU A 15 -10.83 11.18 -7.67
CA GLU A 15 -11.58 12.42 -7.61
C GLU A 15 -11.57 12.96 -6.18
N LYS A 16 -10.93 14.10 -5.98
CA LYS A 16 -10.75 14.67 -4.64
C LYS A 16 -12.08 14.97 -3.94
N ASP A 17 -13.08 15.42 -4.68
CA ASP A 17 -14.36 15.84 -4.10
C ASP A 17 -15.24 14.65 -3.70
N SER A 18 -15.18 13.54 -4.44
CA SER A 18 -15.93 12.32 -4.13
C SER A 18 -15.17 11.34 -3.20
N THR A 19 -13.90 11.64 -2.85
CA THR A 19 -13.14 10.82 -1.91
C THR A 19 -13.67 10.94 -0.49
N ASP A 20 -13.74 9.82 0.25
CA ASP A 20 -14.14 9.77 1.66
C ASP A 20 -13.38 10.81 2.51
N THR A 21 -14.13 11.55 3.33
CA THR A 21 -13.58 12.64 4.15
C THR A 21 -12.54 12.16 5.15
N ARG A 22 -12.65 10.91 5.64
CA ARG A 22 -11.68 10.30 6.55
C ARG A 22 -10.34 10.11 5.86
N ILE A 23 -10.35 9.59 4.61
CA ILE A 23 -9.15 9.41 3.78
C ILE A 23 -8.51 10.76 3.48
N LYS A 24 -9.30 11.75 3.01
CA LYS A 24 -8.78 13.11 2.73
C LYS A 24 -8.13 13.75 3.95
N SER A 25 -8.80 13.70 5.08
CA SER A 25 -8.31 14.29 6.34
C SER A 25 -7.06 13.58 6.83
N PHE A 26 -7.01 12.26 6.71
CA PHE A 26 -5.85 11.47 7.06
C PHE A 26 -4.64 11.81 6.18
N ILE A 27 -4.81 11.79 4.85
CA ILE A 27 -3.75 12.16 3.92
C ILE A 27 -3.18 13.53 4.26
N LYS A 28 -4.06 14.53 4.46
CA LYS A 28 -3.64 15.89 4.82
C LYS A 28 -2.83 15.94 6.12
N LYS A 29 -3.29 15.26 7.16
CA LYS A 29 -2.62 15.23 8.46
C LYS A 29 -1.30 14.47 8.42
N TYR A 30 -1.30 13.30 7.78
CA TYR A 30 -0.13 12.44 7.69
C TYR A 30 1.00 13.10 6.88
N THR A 31 0.67 13.67 5.73
CA THR A 31 1.66 14.33 4.87
C THR A 31 2.20 15.63 5.44
N ALA A 32 1.45 16.27 6.36
CA ALA A 32 1.92 17.45 7.09
C ALA A 32 2.98 17.13 8.18
N LEU A 33 3.19 15.84 8.51
CA LEU A 33 4.19 15.42 9.49
C LEU A 33 5.64 15.59 8.99
N SER A 34 5.83 15.76 7.68
CA SER A 34 7.16 15.94 7.09
C SER A 34 7.12 16.83 5.85
N ASP A 35 8.02 17.78 5.77
CA ASP A 35 8.26 18.63 4.60
C ASP A 35 8.87 17.88 3.40
N LYS A 36 9.30 16.64 3.61
CA LYS A 36 9.82 15.73 2.58
C LYS A 36 8.73 15.02 1.79
N ILE A 37 7.47 15.11 2.23
CA ILE A 37 6.34 14.47 1.56
C ILE A 37 5.61 15.51 0.70
N SER A 38 5.52 15.25 -0.60
CA SER A 38 4.73 16.03 -1.55
C SER A 38 3.49 15.25 -1.99
N VAL A 39 2.37 15.94 -2.17
CA VAL A 39 1.09 15.33 -2.56
C VAL A 39 0.61 15.92 -3.88
N LYS A 40 0.21 15.05 -4.81
CA LYS A 40 -0.42 15.43 -6.07
C LYS A 40 -1.68 14.60 -6.30
N TRP A 41 -2.81 15.28 -6.42
CA TRP A 41 -4.07 14.67 -6.84
C TRP A 41 -4.15 14.64 -8.37
N ILE A 42 -4.56 13.52 -8.91
CA ILE A 42 -4.76 13.29 -10.34
C ILE A 42 -6.17 12.74 -10.51
N ASP A 43 -7.04 13.55 -11.06
CA ASP A 43 -8.41 13.15 -11.31
C ASP A 43 -8.46 12.16 -12.48
N PRO A 44 -8.92 10.93 -12.26
CA PRO A 44 -8.95 9.90 -13.29
C PRO A 44 -10.03 10.14 -14.36
N VAL A 45 -11.03 10.97 -14.06
CA VAL A 45 -12.06 11.35 -15.04
C VAL A 45 -11.51 12.36 -16.02
N LEU A 46 -10.73 13.34 -15.52
CA LEU A 46 -10.10 14.36 -16.36
C LEU A 46 -8.85 13.82 -17.08
N HIS A 47 -8.18 12.84 -16.50
CA HIS A 47 -6.92 12.28 -17.00
C HIS A 47 -6.93 10.74 -17.06
N PRO A 48 -7.81 10.11 -17.86
CA PRO A 48 -7.91 8.65 -17.90
C PRO A 48 -6.63 7.94 -18.33
N ALA A 49 -5.88 8.56 -19.25
CA ALA A 49 -4.59 8.03 -19.69
C ALA A 49 -3.53 7.97 -18.57
N ALA A 50 -3.70 8.74 -17.49
CA ALA A 50 -2.76 8.72 -16.36
C ALA A 50 -2.84 7.42 -15.58
N LEU A 51 -4.02 6.81 -15.44
CA LEU A 51 -4.20 5.48 -14.82
C LEU A 51 -3.47 4.40 -15.60
N THR A 52 -3.72 4.33 -16.91
CA THR A 52 -3.07 3.35 -17.80
C THR A 52 -1.55 3.50 -17.78
N LYS A 53 -1.05 4.74 -17.84
CA LYS A 53 0.39 5.02 -17.78
C LYS A 53 1.03 4.64 -16.46
N ALA A 54 0.30 4.78 -15.34
CA ALA A 54 0.77 4.41 -14.02
C ALA A 54 0.57 2.91 -13.73
N GLY A 55 -0.24 2.21 -14.51
CA GLY A 55 -0.58 0.80 -14.29
C GLY A 55 -1.37 0.57 -13.00
N VAL A 56 -2.24 1.51 -12.64
CA VAL A 56 -3.03 1.45 -11.39
C VAL A 56 -4.50 1.72 -11.66
N ASP A 57 -5.34 1.25 -10.75
CA ASP A 57 -6.77 1.53 -10.75
C ASP A 57 -7.09 2.88 -10.10
N LYS A 58 -8.32 3.36 -10.31
CA LYS A 58 -8.84 4.51 -9.56
C LYS A 58 -8.85 4.21 -8.06
N ASN A 59 -8.87 5.25 -7.24
CA ASN A 59 -8.80 5.17 -5.77
C ASN A 59 -7.52 4.49 -5.26
N THR A 60 -6.41 4.75 -5.94
CA THR A 60 -5.08 4.25 -5.59
C THR A 60 -4.11 5.40 -5.35
N ILE A 61 -3.27 5.27 -4.35
CA ILE A 61 -2.18 6.18 -4.04
C ILE A 61 -0.87 5.51 -4.48
N VAL A 62 -0.12 6.15 -5.35
CA VAL A 62 1.24 5.72 -5.72
C VAL A 62 2.24 6.55 -4.93
N ILE A 63 2.96 5.89 -4.05
CA ILE A 63 4.03 6.47 -3.24
C ILE A 63 5.35 6.16 -3.92
N SER A 64 6.14 7.18 -4.19
CA SER A 64 7.41 7.05 -4.91
C SER A 64 8.52 7.84 -4.23
N CYS A 65 9.73 7.29 -4.25
CA CYS A 65 10.94 7.97 -3.83
C CYS A 65 11.86 8.13 -5.05
N LYS A 66 12.22 9.36 -5.38
CA LYS A 66 13.06 9.64 -6.54
C LYS A 66 14.49 9.14 -6.35
N ASP A 67 15.00 9.21 -5.12
CA ASP A 67 16.39 8.86 -4.79
C ASP A 67 16.67 7.37 -4.94
N THR A 68 15.67 6.51 -4.65
CA THR A 68 15.77 5.05 -4.78
C THR A 68 15.17 4.52 -6.09
N GLY A 69 14.38 5.33 -6.79
CA GLY A 69 13.60 4.91 -7.96
C GLY A 69 12.45 3.95 -7.64
N LYS A 70 12.19 3.65 -6.36
CA LYS A 70 11.17 2.70 -5.94
C LYS A 70 9.79 3.35 -5.86
N THR A 71 8.77 2.53 -6.14
CA THR A 71 7.35 2.91 -6.03
C THR A 71 6.57 1.83 -5.29
N LYS A 72 5.54 2.25 -4.55
CA LYS A 72 4.57 1.35 -3.90
C LYS A 72 3.18 1.94 -4.07
N SER A 73 2.21 1.10 -4.42
CA SER A 73 0.80 1.48 -4.51
C SER A 73 0.04 1.06 -3.26
N VAL A 74 -0.92 1.87 -2.83
CA VAL A 74 -1.84 1.62 -1.72
C VAL A 74 -3.24 1.93 -2.22
N SER A 75 -4.14 0.96 -2.18
CA SER A 75 -5.56 1.16 -2.50
C SER A 75 -6.30 1.83 -1.34
N PHE A 76 -7.36 2.57 -1.65
CA PHE A 76 -8.26 3.08 -0.60
C PHE A 76 -8.94 1.94 0.18
N ASP A 77 -9.14 0.78 -0.46
CA ASP A 77 -9.72 -0.41 0.19
C ASP A 77 -8.75 -1.04 1.21
N ASP A 78 -7.45 -0.84 1.06
CA ASP A 78 -6.45 -1.25 2.06
C ASP A 78 -6.41 -0.29 3.26
N ILE A 79 -6.86 0.96 3.09
CA ILE A 79 -6.95 1.97 4.14
C ILE A 79 -8.25 1.83 4.93
N LEU A 80 -9.35 1.62 4.22
CA LEU A 80 -10.68 1.40 4.80
C LEU A 80 -11.07 -0.07 4.59
N VAL A 81 -10.66 -0.92 5.51
CA VAL A 81 -10.97 -2.35 5.47
C VAL A 81 -12.41 -2.55 5.94
N SER A 82 -13.29 -2.98 5.03
CA SER A 82 -14.65 -3.38 5.41
C SER A 82 -14.62 -4.79 5.99
N ASP A 83 -15.11 -4.94 7.22
CA ASP A 83 -15.25 -6.25 7.84
C ASP A 83 -16.48 -6.98 7.25
N SER A 84 -16.21 -7.77 6.20
CA SER A 84 -17.24 -8.59 5.56
C SER A 84 -17.80 -9.68 6.49
N TYR A 85 -17.06 -10.09 7.52
CA TYR A 85 -17.49 -11.10 8.47
C TYR A 85 -18.61 -10.61 9.39
N SER A 86 -18.57 -9.35 9.76
CA SER A 86 -19.59 -8.71 10.58
C SER A 86 -20.95 -8.63 9.88
N TYR A 87 -20.98 -8.46 8.56
CA TYR A 87 -22.21 -8.45 7.77
C TYR A 87 -22.96 -9.79 7.84
N TYR A 88 -22.23 -10.92 7.82
CA TYR A 88 -22.84 -12.26 7.90
C TYR A 88 -23.33 -12.63 9.30
N THR A 89 -22.79 -12.01 10.35
CA THR A 89 -23.13 -12.37 11.74
C THR A 89 -24.14 -11.44 12.40
N THR A 90 -24.16 -10.17 12.04
CA THR A 90 -25.01 -9.16 12.70
C THR A 90 -25.99 -8.45 11.77
N GLY A 91 -25.92 -8.67 10.45
CA GLY A 91 -26.77 -8.00 9.47
C GLY A 91 -26.55 -6.50 9.33
N SER A 92 -25.55 -5.95 10.00
CA SER A 92 -25.16 -4.55 9.90
C SER A 92 -23.67 -4.45 9.51
N SER A 93 -23.36 -3.60 8.54
CA SER A 93 -21.98 -3.23 8.21
C SER A 93 -21.38 -2.49 9.41
N SER A 94 -20.70 -3.21 10.28
CA SER A 94 -19.99 -2.60 11.39
C SER A 94 -18.72 -1.90 10.92
N ALA A 95 -18.21 -1.03 11.76
CA ALA A 95 -17.13 -0.11 11.53
C ALA A 95 -16.03 -0.67 10.62
N SER A 96 -15.81 0.00 9.49
CA SER A 96 -14.62 -0.22 8.67
C SER A 96 -13.38 0.08 9.51
N GLU A 97 -12.48 -0.87 9.63
CA GLU A 97 -11.19 -0.66 10.26
C GLU A 97 -10.37 0.33 9.41
N PHE A 98 -9.73 1.29 10.06
CA PHE A 98 -8.92 2.30 9.39
C PHE A 98 -7.43 2.01 9.60
N ASP A 99 -6.73 1.53 8.57
CA ASP A 99 -5.30 1.17 8.61
C ASP A 99 -4.41 2.14 7.80
N GLY A 100 -4.77 3.41 7.72
CA GLY A 100 -4.03 4.38 6.92
C GLY A 100 -2.59 4.58 7.37
N GLU A 101 -2.33 4.63 8.68
CA GLU A 101 -0.98 4.82 9.21
C GLU A 101 -0.07 3.62 8.90
N GLY A 102 -0.56 2.40 9.10
CA GLY A 102 0.17 1.18 8.79
C GLY A 102 0.53 1.10 7.31
N GLN A 103 -0.43 1.36 6.42
CA GLN A 103 -0.22 1.33 4.97
C GLN A 103 0.79 2.38 4.51
N PHE A 104 0.66 3.62 4.96
CA PHE A 104 1.55 4.69 4.52
C PHE A 104 2.96 4.56 5.08
N THR A 105 3.09 4.19 6.36
CA THR A 105 4.41 3.98 6.99
C THR A 105 5.15 2.82 6.34
N SER A 106 4.46 1.70 6.08
CA SER A 106 5.01 0.57 5.35
C SER A 106 5.46 0.96 3.93
N ALA A 107 4.59 1.67 3.20
CA ALA A 107 4.90 2.09 1.84
C ALA A 107 6.09 3.06 1.79
N ILE A 108 6.17 4.04 2.71
CA ILE A 108 7.32 4.95 2.80
C ILE A 108 8.60 4.17 3.11
N ASN A 109 8.59 3.26 4.08
CA ASN A 109 9.74 2.42 4.40
C ASN A 109 10.18 1.60 3.18
N SER A 110 9.22 1.03 2.43
CA SER A 110 9.50 0.26 1.21
C SER A 110 10.22 1.08 0.14
N VAL A 111 9.76 2.30 -0.11
CA VAL A 111 10.33 3.13 -1.18
C VAL A 111 11.60 3.86 -0.78
N THR A 112 11.83 4.10 0.50
CA THR A 112 13.02 4.81 1.01
C THR A 112 14.16 3.88 1.40
N SER A 113 13.87 2.60 1.69
CA SER A 113 14.88 1.60 2.02
C SER A 113 15.72 1.24 0.79
N GLU A 114 17.03 1.22 0.94
CA GLU A 114 17.97 0.75 -0.09
C GLU A 114 18.05 -0.77 -0.13
N GLN A 115 17.79 -1.42 0.98
CA GLN A 115 17.78 -2.87 1.11
C GLN A 115 16.34 -3.39 1.16
N THR A 116 16.10 -4.49 0.45
CA THR A 116 14.87 -5.28 0.55
C THR A 116 15.24 -6.58 1.23
N GLU A 117 14.67 -6.86 2.38
CA GLU A 117 14.87 -8.15 3.04
C GLU A 117 14.15 -9.24 2.26
N LYS A 118 14.84 -10.33 1.99
CA LYS A 118 14.34 -11.45 1.23
C LYS A 118 14.31 -12.69 2.11
N MET A 119 13.12 -13.30 2.18
CA MET A 119 12.92 -14.57 2.89
C MET A 119 12.75 -15.68 1.87
N TYR A 120 13.46 -16.77 2.05
CA TYR A 120 13.33 -17.97 1.23
C TYR A 120 12.54 -19.03 2.00
N TYR A 121 11.65 -19.71 1.32
CA TYR A 121 10.97 -20.88 1.86
C TYR A 121 11.12 -22.07 0.90
N THR A 122 11.13 -23.26 1.48
CA THR A 122 11.31 -24.49 0.71
C THR A 122 10.01 -24.99 0.12
N THR A 123 10.10 -25.58 -1.06
CA THR A 123 8.99 -26.25 -1.75
C THR A 123 9.48 -27.57 -2.37
N GLY A 124 8.54 -28.43 -2.77
CA GLY A 124 8.84 -29.66 -3.48
C GLY A 124 8.54 -30.94 -2.70
N HIS A 125 8.20 -30.86 -1.41
CA HIS A 125 7.90 -32.03 -0.57
C HIS A 125 6.45 -32.03 -0.02
N GLY A 126 5.55 -31.27 -0.65
CA GLY A 126 4.17 -31.15 -0.21
C GLY A 126 3.91 -30.15 0.90
N GLU A 127 4.85 -29.21 1.09
CA GLU A 127 4.70 -28.12 2.05
C GLU A 127 3.52 -27.22 1.65
N ALA A 128 2.80 -26.74 2.65
CA ALA A 128 1.74 -25.77 2.44
C ALA A 128 2.33 -24.42 2.03
N THR A 129 1.75 -23.81 1.00
CA THR A 129 2.07 -22.43 0.62
C THR A 129 1.51 -21.42 1.64
N PHE A 130 2.13 -20.26 1.73
CA PHE A 130 1.59 -19.19 2.57
C PHE A 130 0.23 -18.73 2.04
N SER A 131 -0.71 -18.48 2.95
CA SER A 131 -1.98 -17.88 2.58
C SER A 131 -1.78 -16.44 2.10
N ASP A 132 -2.75 -15.93 1.33
CA ASP A 132 -2.73 -14.54 0.85
C ASP A 132 -2.60 -13.53 1.99
N SER A 133 -3.22 -13.80 3.14
CA SER A 133 -3.13 -12.95 4.31
C SER A 133 -1.70 -12.84 4.86
N VAL A 134 -0.98 -13.97 4.90
CA VAL A 134 0.42 -14.03 5.35
C VAL A 134 1.33 -13.34 4.33
N THR A 135 1.12 -13.57 3.05
CA THR A 135 1.89 -12.93 1.98
C THR A 135 1.71 -11.40 1.98
N LYS A 136 0.48 -10.93 2.21
CA LYS A 136 0.20 -9.50 2.39
C LYS A 136 0.90 -8.92 3.61
N LEU A 137 0.96 -9.66 4.72
CA LEU A 137 1.65 -9.25 5.94
C LEU A 137 3.16 -9.11 5.70
N PHE A 138 3.78 -10.04 4.98
CA PHE A 138 5.20 -9.96 4.60
C PHE A 138 5.45 -8.73 3.73
N SER A 139 4.66 -8.52 2.69
CA SER A 139 4.76 -7.35 1.82
C SER A 139 4.58 -6.03 2.59
N LYS A 140 3.68 -6.00 3.58
CA LYS A 140 3.47 -4.84 4.46
C LYS A 140 4.71 -4.52 5.30
N ASN A 141 5.49 -5.54 5.65
CA ASN A 141 6.73 -5.40 6.43
C ASN A 141 8.00 -5.36 5.55
N ASN A 142 7.87 -5.07 4.27
CA ASN A 142 8.98 -5.01 3.30
C ASN A 142 9.77 -6.31 3.14
N LEU A 143 9.18 -7.44 3.49
CA LEU A 143 9.72 -8.75 3.22
C LEU A 143 9.23 -9.21 1.85
N THR A 144 10.16 -9.56 0.98
CA THR A 144 9.85 -10.30 -0.24
C THR A 144 10.09 -11.78 0.00
N THR A 145 9.23 -12.62 -0.57
CA THR A 145 9.35 -14.07 -0.46
C THR A 145 9.79 -14.66 -1.79
N ASP A 146 10.66 -15.65 -1.74
CA ASP A 146 11.07 -16.43 -2.90
C ASP A 146 11.08 -17.90 -2.54
N GLU A 147 10.77 -18.76 -3.49
CA GLU A 147 10.74 -20.20 -3.25
C GLU A 147 12.04 -20.88 -3.68
N VAL A 148 12.46 -21.87 -2.91
CA VAL A 148 13.56 -22.76 -3.25
C VAL A 148 13.01 -24.17 -3.38
N ASN A 149 12.92 -24.66 -4.61
CA ASN A 149 12.48 -26.02 -4.86
C ASN A 149 13.65 -27.00 -4.66
N LEU A 150 13.56 -27.82 -3.61
CA LEU A 150 14.62 -28.77 -3.25
C LEU A 150 14.70 -30.00 -4.16
N MET A 151 13.68 -30.20 -5.02
CA MET A 151 13.66 -31.32 -5.99
C MET A 151 14.37 -31.00 -7.30
N MET A 152 14.75 -29.74 -7.53
CA MET A 152 15.35 -29.28 -8.80
C MET A 152 16.83 -28.90 -8.65
N THR A 153 17.53 -29.46 -7.68
CA THR A 153 19.01 -29.31 -7.55
C THR A 153 19.74 -30.44 -8.26
#